data_0ab7e5c3ac6388e5f217455f8eb0eeee
#
_entry.id   0ab7e5c3ac6388e5f217455f8eb0eeee
#
_cell.length_a   1.000
_cell.length_b   1.000
_cell.length_c   1.000
_cell.angle_alpha   90.00
_cell.angle_beta   90.00
_cell.angle_gamma   90.00
#
_symmetry.space_group_name_H-M   'P 1'
#
loop_
_entity.id
_entity.type
_entity.pdbx_description
1 polymer ?
#
loop_
_entity_poly.entity_id
_entity_poly.type
_entity_poly.pdbx_seq_one_letter_code
_entity_poly.pdbx_strand_id
1 'polypeptide(L)'
;SAVRLPWGVLLLFGGGLALSAQFSASGLADWIGEQVAGLAGIPVWLLVAVIATAILFLTEITSNTATAATFLPVAGGVAVGVGVDPLLLCIPVALAATCAFMLPVATPPNAIAFGSGYVTIGQMIKGGFYLNLAGMVLITLTTLTLGVWAFGLVY
;
A
#
# COMPACT_ATOMS: atom_id res chain seq x y z
N SER A 1 -7.34 -32.81 1.68
CA SER A 1 -7.67 -32.65 3.09
C SER A 1 -7.43 -31.21 3.53
N ALA A 2 -8.23 -30.70 4.48
CA ALA A 2 -8.17 -29.32 4.99
C ALA A 2 -6.77 -28.91 5.53
N VAL A 3 -5.98 -29.89 5.98
CA VAL A 3 -4.62 -29.70 6.51
C VAL A 3 -3.63 -29.13 5.46
N ARG A 4 -3.92 -29.28 4.17
CA ARG A 4 -3.05 -28.76 3.09
C ARG A 4 -3.45 -27.37 2.58
N LEU A 5 -4.52 -26.80 3.14
CA LEU A 5 -4.92 -25.44 2.77
C LEU A 5 -3.93 -24.42 3.35
N PRO A 6 -3.67 -23.33 2.64
CA PRO A 6 -2.80 -22.24 3.12
C PRO A 6 -3.54 -21.39 4.17
N TRP A 7 -3.82 -21.96 5.34
CA TRP A 7 -4.62 -21.34 6.40
C TRP A 7 -4.14 -19.95 6.79
N GLY A 8 -2.82 -19.72 6.79
CA GLY A 8 -2.26 -18.39 7.07
C GLY A 8 -2.76 -17.33 6.10
N VAL A 9 -2.78 -17.66 4.80
CA VAL A 9 -3.28 -16.75 3.75
C VAL A 9 -4.79 -16.55 3.89
N LEU A 10 -5.55 -17.62 4.10
CA LEU A 10 -7.01 -17.53 4.24
C LEU A 10 -7.42 -16.69 5.45
N LEU A 11 -6.76 -16.88 6.59
CA LEU A 11 -7.02 -16.10 7.81
C LEU A 11 -6.60 -14.65 7.65
N LEU A 12 -5.48 -14.38 6.97
CA LEU A 12 -5.01 -13.00 6.71
C LEU A 12 -6.03 -12.25 5.83
N PHE A 13 -6.45 -12.83 4.71
CA PHE A 13 -7.44 -12.20 3.83
C PHE A 13 -8.82 -12.11 4.48
N GLY A 14 -9.27 -13.17 5.14
CA GLY A 14 -10.54 -13.17 5.86
C GLY A 14 -10.57 -12.14 6.99
N GLY A 15 -9.48 -12.03 7.75
CA GLY A 15 -9.29 -10.99 8.76
C GLY A 15 -9.29 -9.58 8.18
N GLY A 16 -8.61 -9.36 7.04
CA GLY A 16 -8.61 -8.09 6.34
C GLY A 16 -10.00 -7.67 5.86
N LEU A 17 -10.77 -8.60 5.28
CA LEU A 17 -12.16 -8.34 4.86
C LEU A 17 -13.07 -8.06 6.06
N ALA A 18 -12.91 -8.81 7.17
CA ALA A 18 -13.66 -8.57 8.40
C ALA A 18 -13.32 -7.19 9.00
N LEU A 19 -12.04 -6.80 8.98
CA LEU A 19 -11.59 -5.48 9.41
C LEU A 19 -12.21 -4.37 8.55
N SER A 20 -12.23 -4.54 7.22
CA SER A 20 -12.86 -3.58 6.30
C SER A 20 -14.35 -3.40 6.60
N ALA A 21 -15.06 -4.52 6.81
CA ALA A 21 -16.49 -4.47 7.17
C ALA A 21 -16.72 -3.72 8.49
N GLN A 22 -15.86 -3.94 9.50
CA GLN A 22 -15.93 -3.25 10.78
C GLN A 22 -15.51 -1.78 10.68
N PHE A 23 -14.57 -1.45 9.80
CA PHE A 23 -14.14 -0.07 9.54
C PHE A 23 -15.30 0.81 9.10
N SER A 24 -16.15 0.30 8.21
CA SER A 24 -17.36 0.99 7.75
C SER A 24 -18.49 0.92 8.80
N ALA A 25 -18.72 -0.26 9.40
CA ALA A 25 -19.83 -0.45 10.35
C ALA A 25 -19.64 0.29 11.68
N SER A 26 -18.41 0.52 12.12
CA SER A 26 -18.10 1.23 13.38
C SER A 26 -18.16 2.76 13.27
N GLY A 27 -18.32 3.32 12.06
CA GLY A 27 -18.21 4.74 11.80
C GLY A 27 -16.75 5.26 11.84
N LEU A 28 -15.76 4.37 11.93
CA LEU A 28 -14.36 4.78 11.97
C LEU A 28 -13.93 5.45 10.65
N ALA A 29 -14.46 4.98 9.51
CA ALA A 29 -14.24 5.62 8.22
C ALA A 29 -14.75 7.06 8.21
N ASP A 30 -15.95 7.30 8.73
CA ASP A 30 -16.56 8.62 8.81
C ASP A 30 -15.77 9.53 9.78
N TRP A 31 -15.36 9.00 10.93
CA TRP A 31 -14.54 9.73 11.90
C TRP A 31 -13.19 10.14 11.30
N ILE A 32 -12.50 9.25 10.58
CA ILE A 32 -11.25 9.58 9.86
C ILE A 32 -11.55 10.62 8.78
N GLY A 33 -12.64 10.47 8.04
CA GLY A 33 -13.08 11.45 7.06
C GLY A 33 -13.26 12.85 7.67
N GLU A 34 -13.89 12.96 8.83
CA GLU A 34 -14.04 14.21 9.57
C GLU A 34 -12.69 14.80 10.01
N GLN A 35 -11.74 13.96 10.50
CA GLN A 35 -10.40 14.43 10.85
C GLN A 35 -9.64 14.94 9.63
N VAL A 36 -9.77 14.27 8.50
CA VAL A 36 -9.12 14.66 7.23
C VAL A 36 -9.86 15.81 6.56
N ALA A 37 -11.18 15.95 6.74
CA ALA A 37 -11.94 17.11 6.27
C ALA A 37 -11.49 18.42 6.93
N GLY A 38 -10.98 18.35 8.17
CA GLY A 38 -10.28 19.48 8.80
C GLY A 38 -8.98 19.90 8.09
N LEU A 39 -8.48 19.06 7.20
CA LEU A 39 -7.39 19.30 6.25
C LEU A 39 -7.95 19.68 4.85
N ALA A 40 -9.18 20.20 4.80
CA ALA A 40 -9.86 20.61 3.59
C ALA A 40 -8.98 21.57 2.77
N GLY A 41 -8.39 21.06 1.71
CA GLY A 41 -7.38 21.75 0.89
C GLY A 41 -6.19 20.88 0.52
N ILE A 42 -6.05 19.67 1.11
CA ILE A 42 -5.03 18.73 0.63
C ILE A 42 -5.45 18.21 -0.75
N PRO A 43 -4.68 18.50 -1.79
CA PRO A 43 -4.98 17.99 -3.12
C PRO A 43 -4.88 16.45 -3.13
N VAL A 44 -5.78 15.79 -3.85
CA VAL A 44 -5.85 14.31 -3.93
C VAL A 44 -4.50 13.68 -4.31
N TRP A 45 -3.72 14.33 -5.19
CA TRP A 45 -2.40 13.84 -5.56
C TRP A 45 -1.45 13.73 -4.35
N LEU A 46 -1.55 14.65 -3.39
CA LEU A 46 -0.72 14.62 -2.19
C LEU A 46 -1.16 13.49 -1.25
N LEU A 47 -2.46 13.25 -1.11
CA LEU A 47 -3.00 12.13 -0.34
C LEU A 47 -2.51 10.79 -0.91
N VAL A 48 -2.62 10.61 -2.22
CA VAL A 48 -2.11 9.43 -2.94
C VAL A 48 -0.60 9.26 -2.72
N ALA A 49 0.18 10.33 -2.86
CA ALA A 49 1.64 10.29 -2.68
C ALA A 49 2.04 9.94 -1.25
N VAL A 50 1.37 10.52 -0.25
CA VAL A 50 1.63 10.24 1.18
C VAL A 50 1.32 8.79 1.51
N ILE A 51 0.16 8.29 1.10
CA ILE A 51 -0.23 6.89 1.34
C ILE A 51 0.73 5.93 0.63
N ALA A 52 1.02 6.16 -0.65
CA ALA A 52 1.98 5.34 -1.40
C ALA A 52 3.35 5.30 -0.70
N THR A 53 3.85 6.46 -0.25
CA THR A 53 5.13 6.56 0.45
C THR A 53 5.11 5.78 1.77
N ALA A 54 4.07 5.96 2.58
CA ALA A 54 3.94 5.27 3.86
C ALA A 54 3.93 3.74 3.68
N ILE A 55 3.14 3.24 2.74
CA ILE A 55 3.06 1.80 2.45
C ILE A 55 4.37 1.26 1.89
N LEU A 56 5.03 2.00 0.99
CA LEU A 56 6.28 1.63 0.37
C LEU A 56 7.41 1.44 1.40
N PHE A 57 7.54 2.35 2.36
CA PHE A 57 8.53 2.20 3.42
C PHE A 57 8.13 1.15 4.47
N LEU A 58 6.84 0.98 4.72
CA LEU A 58 6.34 -0.04 5.64
C LEU A 58 6.62 -1.45 5.10
N THR A 59 6.41 -1.69 3.80
CA THR A 59 6.60 -3.01 3.20
C THR A 59 8.06 -3.46 3.17
N GLU A 60 9.03 -2.55 3.34
CA GLU A 60 10.45 -2.91 3.46
C GLU A 60 10.75 -3.78 4.69
N ILE A 61 9.99 -3.61 5.76
CA ILE A 61 10.18 -4.33 7.04
C ILE A 61 9.06 -5.32 7.33
N THR A 62 8.05 -5.39 6.47
CA THR A 62 6.90 -6.29 6.61
C THR A 62 6.73 -7.15 5.36
N SER A 63 5.85 -8.14 5.41
CA SER A 63 5.49 -8.94 4.23
C SER A 63 4.61 -8.12 3.29
N ASN A 64 4.96 -8.07 1.99
CA ASN A 64 4.18 -7.40 0.96
C ASN A 64 2.71 -7.84 0.97
N THR A 65 2.46 -9.15 1.07
CA THR A 65 1.11 -9.71 1.13
C THR A 65 0.37 -9.27 2.39
N ALA A 66 1.04 -9.29 3.55
CA ALA A 66 0.44 -8.85 4.80
C ALA A 66 0.14 -7.34 4.78
N THR A 67 1.06 -6.54 4.26
CA THR A 67 0.86 -5.09 4.08
C THR A 67 -0.34 -4.82 3.19
N ALA A 68 -0.42 -5.44 2.01
CA ALA A 68 -1.55 -5.27 1.10
C ALA A 68 -2.87 -5.71 1.75
N ALA A 69 -2.93 -6.92 2.34
CA ALA A 69 -4.13 -7.45 2.96
C ALA A 69 -4.65 -6.60 4.12
N THR A 70 -3.76 -5.96 4.87
CA THR A 70 -4.12 -5.10 6.01
C THR A 70 -4.55 -3.70 5.54
N PHE A 71 -3.81 -3.10 4.62
CA PHE A 71 -3.99 -1.69 4.30
C PHE A 71 -4.95 -1.42 3.13
N LEU A 72 -5.23 -2.39 2.25
CA LEU A 72 -6.25 -2.21 1.21
C LEU A 72 -7.64 -1.91 1.79
N PRO A 73 -8.16 -2.68 2.78
CA PRO A 73 -9.43 -2.36 3.42
C PRO A 73 -9.44 -0.99 4.10
N VAL A 74 -8.33 -0.63 4.76
CA VAL A 74 -8.19 0.66 5.44
C VAL A 74 -8.22 1.80 4.42
N ALA A 75 -7.46 1.68 3.32
CA ALA A 75 -7.42 2.68 2.25
C ALA A 75 -8.81 2.88 1.61
N GLY A 76 -9.54 1.79 1.37
CA GLY A 76 -10.91 1.85 0.86
C GLY A 76 -11.84 2.59 1.82
N GLY A 77 -11.77 2.30 3.13
CA GLY A 77 -12.55 3.00 4.15
C GLY A 77 -12.20 4.50 4.24
N VAL A 78 -10.92 4.84 4.22
CA VAL A 78 -10.46 6.23 4.22
C VAL A 78 -10.97 6.97 2.97
N ALA A 79 -10.88 6.36 1.78
CA ALA A 79 -11.36 6.97 0.54
C ALA A 79 -12.84 7.33 0.61
N VAL A 80 -13.67 6.41 1.12
CA VAL A 80 -15.09 6.66 1.33
C VAL A 80 -15.31 7.83 2.32
N GLY A 81 -14.54 7.84 3.43
CA GLY A 81 -14.64 8.90 4.45
C GLY A 81 -14.25 10.29 3.92
N VAL A 82 -13.28 10.38 2.99
CA VAL A 82 -12.91 11.67 2.36
C VAL A 82 -13.70 11.99 1.10
N GLY A 83 -14.64 11.12 0.68
CA GLY A 83 -15.51 11.36 -0.46
C GLY A 83 -14.87 11.17 -1.84
N VAL A 84 -13.79 10.37 -1.93
CA VAL A 84 -13.14 10.02 -3.21
C VAL A 84 -13.40 8.56 -3.56
N ASP A 85 -13.18 8.21 -4.84
CA ASP A 85 -13.31 6.83 -5.27
C ASP A 85 -12.31 5.92 -4.52
N PRO A 86 -12.78 4.79 -3.92
CA PRO A 86 -11.90 3.86 -3.19
C PRO A 86 -10.68 3.39 -3.98
N LEU A 87 -10.80 3.23 -5.30
CA LEU A 87 -9.68 2.80 -6.14
C LEU A 87 -8.55 3.83 -6.19
N LEU A 88 -8.84 5.13 -5.98
CA LEU A 88 -7.79 6.15 -5.92
C LEU A 88 -6.78 5.93 -4.80
N LEU A 89 -7.19 5.28 -3.71
CA LEU A 89 -6.29 4.94 -2.61
C LEU A 89 -5.90 3.46 -2.61
N CYS A 90 -6.76 2.56 -3.08
CA CYS A 90 -6.45 1.13 -3.13
C CYS A 90 -5.38 0.79 -4.18
N ILE A 91 -5.42 1.41 -5.37
CA ILE A 91 -4.42 1.18 -6.42
C ILE A 91 -3.01 1.51 -5.94
N PRO A 92 -2.72 2.73 -5.40
CA PRO A 92 -1.39 3.05 -4.91
C PRO A 92 -0.95 2.17 -3.74
N VAL A 93 -1.86 1.75 -2.85
CA VAL A 93 -1.54 0.81 -1.77
C VAL A 93 -1.11 -0.55 -2.32
N ALA A 94 -1.87 -1.09 -3.29
CA ALA A 94 -1.55 -2.38 -3.91
C ALA A 94 -0.19 -2.35 -4.63
N LEU A 95 0.09 -1.29 -5.38
CA LEU A 95 1.35 -1.13 -6.10
C LEU A 95 2.51 -0.90 -5.13
N ALA A 96 2.37 0.02 -4.16
CA ALA A 96 3.40 0.34 -3.18
C ALA A 96 3.77 -0.85 -2.31
N ALA A 97 2.80 -1.68 -1.91
CA ALA A 97 3.04 -2.88 -1.12
C ALA A 97 3.95 -3.91 -1.82
N THR A 98 4.13 -3.82 -3.14
CA THR A 98 5.04 -4.69 -3.90
C THR A 98 6.44 -4.10 -4.09
N CYS A 99 6.62 -2.80 -3.77
CA CYS A 99 7.86 -2.06 -3.98
C CYS A 99 8.74 -2.12 -2.71
N ALA A 100 9.54 -3.18 -2.58
CA ALA A 100 10.46 -3.37 -1.46
C ALA A 100 11.85 -3.70 -2.00
N PHE A 101 12.74 -2.71 -2.06
CA PHE A 101 14.03 -2.81 -2.74
C PHE A 101 15.24 -2.55 -1.83
N MET A 102 15.03 -2.06 -0.60
CA MET A 102 16.13 -1.61 0.26
C MET A 102 16.75 -2.72 1.09
N LEU A 103 15.95 -3.68 1.58
CA LEU A 103 16.42 -4.66 2.55
C LEU A 103 16.47 -6.08 1.97
N PRO A 104 17.51 -6.87 2.35
CA PRO A 104 17.60 -8.29 1.93
C PRO A 104 16.40 -9.12 2.39
N VAL A 105 15.82 -8.78 3.54
CA VAL A 105 14.71 -9.52 4.15
C VAL A 105 13.35 -9.19 3.53
N ALA A 106 13.27 -8.10 2.77
CA ALA A 106 11.99 -7.61 2.24
C ALA A 106 11.40 -8.56 1.19
N THR A 107 12.22 -9.13 0.31
CA THR A 107 11.77 -10.05 -0.74
C THR A 107 12.79 -11.16 -1.02
N PRO A 108 12.35 -12.35 -1.51
CA PRO A 108 13.28 -13.42 -1.92
C PRO A 108 14.33 -12.98 -2.96
N PRO A 109 14.00 -12.19 -4.01
CA PRO A 109 15.02 -11.68 -4.94
C PRO A 109 16.08 -10.82 -4.26
N ASN A 110 15.69 -9.98 -3.28
CA ASN A 110 16.64 -9.17 -2.52
C ASN A 110 17.59 -10.05 -1.70
N ALA A 111 17.06 -11.10 -1.06
CA ALA A 111 17.86 -12.06 -0.31
C ALA A 111 18.87 -12.80 -1.21
N ILE A 112 18.47 -13.19 -2.41
CA ILE A 112 19.34 -13.84 -3.41
C ILE A 112 20.44 -12.87 -3.86
N ALA A 113 20.08 -11.64 -4.21
CA ALA A 113 21.05 -10.62 -4.63
C ALA A 113 22.10 -10.34 -3.54
N PHE A 114 21.65 -10.17 -2.30
CA PHE A 114 22.54 -10.00 -1.14
C PHE A 114 23.40 -11.25 -0.86
N GLY A 115 22.78 -12.44 -0.91
CA GLY A 115 23.45 -13.72 -0.68
C GLY A 115 24.52 -14.07 -1.71
N SER A 116 24.52 -13.42 -2.88
CA SER A 116 25.57 -13.57 -3.90
C SER A 116 26.94 -13.03 -3.45
N GLY A 117 26.97 -12.16 -2.43
CA GLY A 117 28.17 -11.52 -1.91
C GLY A 117 28.69 -10.34 -2.76
N TYR A 118 28.07 -10.05 -3.90
CA TYR A 118 28.48 -8.93 -4.76
C TYR A 118 27.95 -7.57 -4.29
N VAL A 119 26.91 -7.56 -3.42
CA VAL A 119 26.23 -6.35 -2.97
C VAL A 119 26.26 -6.29 -1.44
N THR A 120 26.71 -5.16 -0.90
CA THR A 120 26.63 -4.89 0.54
C THR A 120 25.26 -4.35 0.94
N ILE A 121 24.88 -4.50 2.22
CA ILE A 121 23.61 -3.93 2.75
C ILE A 121 23.54 -2.43 2.48
N GLY A 122 24.62 -1.68 2.69
CA GLY A 122 24.66 -0.24 2.43
C GLY A 122 24.41 0.14 0.98
N GLN A 123 24.94 -0.65 0.04
CA GLN A 123 24.70 -0.47 -1.40
C GLN A 123 23.24 -0.78 -1.75
N MET A 124 22.68 -1.83 -1.16
CA MET A 124 21.27 -2.21 -1.33
C MET A 124 20.34 -1.12 -0.83
N ILE A 125 20.56 -0.64 0.40
CA ILE A 125 19.75 0.44 0.99
C ILE A 125 19.80 1.68 0.10
N LYS A 126 21.01 2.09 -0.32
CA LYS A 126 21.19 3.29 -1.14
C LYS A 126 20.50 3.15 -2.51
N GLY A 127 20.73 2.06 -3.20
CA GLY A 127 20.10 1.79 -4.51
C GLY A 127 18.57 1.64 -4.39
N GLY A 128 18.12 0.86 -3.40
CA GLY A 128 16.71 0.65 -3.11
C GLY A 128 15.97 1.93 -2.73
N PHE A 129 16.61 2.84 -1.99
CA PHE A 129 16.02 4.14 -1.65
C PHE A 129 15.70 4.96 -2.92
N TYR A 130 16.61 5.02 -3.89
CA TYR A 130 16.34 5.71 -5.16
C TYR A 130 15.24 5.01 -5.97
N LEU A 131 15.20 3.67 -5.95
CA LEU A 131 14.13 2.92 -6.60
C LEU A 131 12.78 3.16 -5.93
N ASN A 132 12.76 3.23 -4.61
CA ASN A 132 11.56 3.55 -3.83
C ASN A 132 11.05 4.97 -4.15
N LEU A 133 11.96 5.94 -4.25
CA LEU A 133 11.60 7.31 -4.63
C LEU A 133 11.03 7.39 -6.05
N ALA A 134 11.66 6.70 -7.00
CA ALA A 134 11.14 6.58 -8.36
C ALA A 134 9.79 5.85 -8.37
N GLY A 135 9.65 4.78 -7.60
CA GLY A 135 8.39 4.03 -7.43
C GLY A 135 7.27 4.91 -6.90
N MET A 136 7.52 5.71 -5.87
CA MET A 136 6.55 6.66 -5.31
C MET A 136 6.03 7.62 -6.40
N VAL A 137 6.93 8.23 -7.17
CA VAL A 137 6.56 9.15 -8.26
C VAL A 137 5.76 8.42 -9.34
N LEU A 138 6.23 7.26 -9.78
CA LEU A 138 5.56 6.48 -10.83
C LEU A 138 4.19 5.98 -10.38
N ILE A 139 4.04 5.48 -9.16
CA ILE A 139 2.76 5.03 -8.60
C ILE A 139 1.78 6.19 -8.55
N THR A 140 2.21 7.34 -8.03
CA THR A 140 1.35 8.54 -7.94
C THR A 140 0.90 9.00 -9.33
N LEU A 141 1.84 9.13 -10.27
CA LEU A 141 1.52 9.53 -11.65
C LEU A 141 0.60 8.51 -12.33
N THR A 142 0.91 7.21 -12.22
CA THR A 142 0.10 6.14 -12.83
C THR A 142 -1.32 6.13 -12.26
N THR A 143 -1.48 6.28 -10.96
CA THR A 143 -2.80 6.31 -10.33
C THR A 143 -3.63 7.50 -10.83
N LEU A 144 -3.02 8.69 -10.88
CA LEU A 144 -3.72 9.92 -11.25
C LEU A 144 -3.92 10.12 -12.77
N THR A 145 -3.22 9.35 -13.60
CA THR A 145 -3.36 9.42 -15.07
C THR A 145 -4.02 8.17 -15.61
N LEU A 146 -3.29 7.06 -15.67
CA LEU A 146 -3.80 5.80 -16.22
C LEU A 146 -4.93 5.21 -15.37
N GLY A 147 -4.87 5.31 -14.03
CA GLY A 147 -5.93 4.86 -13.14
C GLY A 147 -7.23 5.63 -13.40
N VAL A 148 -7.15 6.95 -13.45
CA VAL A 148 -8.30 7.81 -13.75
C VAL A 148 -8.86 7.51 -15.14
N TRP A 149 -8.01 7.42 -16.14
CA TRP A 149 -8.44 7.14 -17.52
C TRP A 149 -9.03 5.73 -17.69
N ALA A 150 -8.40 4.70 -17.13
CA ALA A 150 -8.78 3.30 -17.32
C ALA A 150 -10.03 2.91 -16.51
N PHE A 151 -10.19 3.47 -15.32
CA PHE A 151 -11.29 3.14 -14.40
C PHE A 151 -12.34 4.25 -14.28
N GLY A 152 -12.17 5.39 -14.97
CA GLY A 152 -13.09 6.51 -14.90
C GLY A 152 -13.20 7.11 -13.49
N LEU A 153 -12.10 7.11 -12.72
CA LEU A 153 -12.10 7.57 -11.33
C LEU A 153 -12.42 9.07 -11.26
N VAL A 154 -13.26 9.42 -10.29
CA VAL A 154 -13.63 10.82 -9.99
C VAL A 154 -12.98 11.24 -8.67
N TYR A 155 -12.40 12.43 -8.61
CA TYR A 155 -11.76 13.05 -7.44
C TYR A 155 -12.17 14.51 -7.26
#